data_3ce194fa85cd7865d4238754cde23b14
#
_entry.id   3ce194fa85cd7865d4238754cde23b14
#
_cell.length_a   1.000
_cell.length_b   1.000
_cell.length_c   1.000
_cell.angle_alpha   90.00
_cell.angle_beta   90.00
_cell.angle_gamma   90.00
#
_symmetry.space_group_name_H-M   'P 1'
#
loop_
_entity.id
_entity.type
_entity.pdbx_description
1 polymer ?
#
loop_
_entity_poly.entity_id
_entity_poly.type
_entity_poly.pdbx_seq_one_letter_code
_entity_poly.pdbx_strand_id
1 'polypeptide(L)'
;MKKMMMMLIMATVALTASAQNEVGQLTLQPKIGLNLANLSDTKVNDEKGKLKLGFAVGVEAEYGLSEKFSVAAGLLYSMQGCDFGEYKVSTGGTTLAGWDKNQRNLAYLNIPIVANFYFAKGWAIKAGVQPGFLLSAKAKVDGIGATESSDIDFKDACKTFDLSIPLGISYEYEKTVFDLRYNLGVTKVNKDGDNSSKNGVIQFTVGYKFAL
;
A
#
# COMPACT_ATOMS: atom_id res chain seq x y z
N MET A 1 17.63 26.90 -14.75
CA MET A 1 16.34 27.24 -14.16
C MET A 1 15.77 26.10 -13.28
N LYS A 2 15.65 24.84 -13.75
CA LYS A 2 15.13 23.71 -12.93
C LYS A 2 15.94 23.43 -11.65
N LYS A 3 17.28 23.52 -11.69
CA LYS A 3 18.16 23.31 -10.52
C LYS A 3 18.05 24.45 -9.49
N MET A 4 17.85 25.69 -9.93
CA MET A 4 17.64 26.85 -9.04
C MET A 4 16.26 26.79 -8.36
N MET A 5 15.22 26.33 -9.08
CA MET A 5 13.89 26.16 -8.50
C MET A 5 13.88 25.03 -7.45
N MET A 6 14.65 23.96 -7.67
CA MET A 6 14.80 22.87 -6.70
C MET A 6 15.59 23.29 -5.44
N MET A 7 16.62 24.15 -5.60
CA MET A 7 17.34 24.76 -4.47
C MET A 7 16.47 25.76 -3.69
N LEU A 8 15.62 26.52 -4.38
CA LEU A 8 14.71 27.48 -3.74
C LEU A 8 13.63 26.75 -2.91
N ILE A 9 13.12 25.62 -3.41
CA ILE A 9 12.18 24.75 -2.67
C ILE A 9 12.86 24.13 -1.45
N MET A 10 14.13 23.68 -1.56
CA MET A 10 14.88 23.18 -0.41
C MET A 10 15.23 24.28 0.61
N ALA A 11 15.49 25.49 0.18
CA ALA A 11 15.82 26.62 1.07
C ALA A 11 14.59 27.12 1.86
N THR A 12 13.40 27.09 1.27
CA THR A 12 12.15 27.46 1.98
C THR A 12 11.71 26.42 3.01
N VAL A 13 12.09 25.17 2.84
CA VAL A 13 11.81 24.08 3.80
C VAL A 13 12.73 24.16 5.03
N ALA A 14 13.93 24.75 4.91
CA ALA A 14 14.91 24.81 6.00
C ALA A 14 14.60 25.87 7.08
N LEU A 15 13.68 26.81 6.85
CA LEU A 15 13.48 27.99 7.72
C LEU A 15 12.39 27.86 8.79
N THR A 16 11.73 26.72 8.92
CA THR A 16 10.64 26.55 9.90
C THR A 16 10.71 25.22 10.64
N ALA A 17 11.89 24.80 11.10
CA ALA A 17 12.00 23.67 12.02
C ALA A 17 11.50 24.09 13.41
N SER A 18 10.20 24.27 13.57
CA SER A 18 9.58 24.27 14.89
C SER A 18 9.28 22.81 15.23
N ALA A 19 9.63 22.42 16.47
CA ALA A 19 9.29 21.13 17.02
C ALA A 19 7.80 20.83 16.80
N GLN A 20 7.51 19.74 16.16
CA GLN A 20 6.15 19.41 15.74
C GLN A 20 5.55 18.28 16.57
N ASN A 21 6.41 17.52 17.25
CA ASN A 21 6.02 16.51 18.22
C ASN A 21 6.35 16.99 19.63
N GLU A 22 5.35 17.06 20.48
CA GLU A 22 5.59 17.16 21.92
C GLU A 22 6.17 15.83 22.40
N VAL A 23 7.31 15.90 23.06
CA VAL A 23 7.98 14.73 23.64
C VAL A 23 7.08 14.09 24.67
N GLY A 24 6.85 12.79 24.57
CA GLY A 24 5.95 12.06 25.48
C GLY A 24 4.47 12.12 25.10
N GLN A 25 4.10 12.87 24.05
CA GLN A 25 2.72 12.91 23.59
C GLN A 25 2.35 11.65 22.83
N LEU A 26 1.21 11.08 23.19
CA LEU A 26 0.54 10.02 22.45
C LEU A 26 -0.57 10.62 21.61
N THR A 27 -0.61 10.29 20.35
CA THR A 27 -1.69 10.69 19.43
C THR A 27 -2.33 9.49 18.77
N LEU A 28 -3.62 9.57 18.51
CA LEU A 28 -4.38 8.57 17.75
C LEU A 28 -4.78 9.15 16.40
N GLN A 29 -4.55 8.39 15.33
CA GLN A 29 -4.79 8.82 13.97
C GLN A 29 -5.66 7.81 13.21
N PRO A 30 -7.00 7.94 13.18
CA PRO A 30 -7.81 7.27 12.18
C PRO A 30 -7.41 7.76 10.78
N LYS A 31 -7.36 6.84 9.83
CA LYS A 31 -6.95 7.12 8.45
C LYS A 31 -7.71 6.27 7.43
N ILE A 32 -7.89 6.85 6.27
CA ILE A 32 -8.46 6.20 5.09
C ILE A 32 -7.61 6.56 3.87
N GLY A 33 -7.57 5.71 2.89
CA GLY A 33 -6.80 5.98 1.68
C GLY A 33 -6.96 4.97 0.57
N LEU A 34 -6.13 5.14 -0.43
CA LEU A 34 -6.10 4.35 -1.66
C LEU A 34 -4.78 3.58 -1.75
N ASN A 35 -4.87 2.39 -2.30
CA ASN A 35 -3.75 1.52 -2.64
C ASN A 35 -3.65 1.36 -4.15
N LEU A 36 -2.45 1.47 -4.68
CA LEU A 36 -2.08 0.97 -6.00
C LEU A 36 -1.18 -0.25 -5.76
N ALA A 37 -1.75 -1.43 -5.89
CA ALA A 37 -1.11 -2.69 -5.54
C ALA A 37 -0.73 -3.48 -6.79
N ASN A 38 0.36 -4.23 -6.71
CA ASN A 38 0.79 -5.21 -7.68
C ASN A 38 1.40 -6.42 -6.98
N LEU A 39 1.41 -7.56 -7.67
CA LEU A 39 2.16 -8.75 -7.28
C LEU A 39 3.35 -8.89 -8.22
N SER A 40 4.58 -8.81 -7.66
CA SER A 40 5.79 -9.03 -8.44
C SER A 40 5.86 -10.47 -8.93
N ASP A 41 6.51 -10.68 -10.08
CA ASP A 41 6.79 -12.01 -10.66
C ASP A 41 5.55 -12.89 -10.89
N THR A 42 4.35 -12.32 -10.85
CA THR A 42 3.12 -13.05 -11.17
C THR A 42 2.78 -12.87 -12.64
N LYS A 43 2.69 -13.99 -13.35
CA LYS A 43 2.28 -14.05 -14.76
C LYS A 43 1.12 -15.03 -14.91
N VAL A 44 0.19 -14.69 -15.77
CA VAL A 44 -0.86 -15.59 -16.27
C VAL A 44 -0.85 -15.52 -17.78
N ASN A 45 -0.59 -16.64 -18.47
CA ASN A 45 -0.44 -16.71 -19.92
C ASN A 45 0.53 -15.64 -20.48
N ASP A 46 1.74 -15.51 -19.87
CA ASP A 46 2.77 -14.52 -20.19
C ASP A 46 2.40 -13.05 -19.92
N GLU A 47 1.18 -12.75 -19.54
CA GLU A 47 0.77 -11.41 -19.10
C GLU A 47 1.22 -11.13 -17.67
N LYS A 48 1.94 -10.02 -17.47
CA LYS A 48 2.36 -9.55 -16.15
C LYS A 48 1.19 -8.88 -15.43
N GLY A 49 1.12 -9.08 -14.11
CA GLY A 49 0.17 -8.36 -13.27
C GLY A 49 0.35 -6.83 -13.38
N LYS A 50 -0.74 -6.13 -13.62
CA LYS A 50 -0.83 -4.66 -13.67
C LYS A 50 -1.22 -4.12 -12.30
N LEU A 51 -1.02 -2.80 -12.11
CA LEU A 51 -1.45 -2.11 -10.89
C LEU A 51 -2.97 -2.21 -10.72
N LYS A 52 -3.37 -2.55 -9.51
CA LYS A 52 -4.77 -2.65 -9.11
C LYS A 52 -5.09 -1.60 -8.06
N LEU A 53 -6.18 -0.88 -8.26
CA LEU A 53 -6.70 0.04 -7.28
C LEU A 53 -7.39 -0.73 -6.14
N GLY A 54 -7.05 -0.36 -4.91
CA GLY A 54 -7.65 -0.83 -3.68
C GLY A 54 -7.85 0.31 -2.70
N PHE A 55 -8.32 -0.01 -1.49
CA PHE A 55 -8.43 0.97 -0.42
C PHE A 55 -7.78 0.47 0.87
N ALA A 56 -7.47 1.42 1.76
CA ALA A 56 -7.01 1.14 3.11
C ALA A 56 -7.82 1.97 4.10
N VAL A 57 -8.11 1.38 5.26
CA VAL A 57 -8.78 2.06 6.37
C VAL A 57 -8.27 1.49 7.68
N GLY A 58 -8.04 2.35 8.67
CA GLY A 58 -7.57 1.89 9.97
C GLY A 58 -7.22 3.03 10.91
N VAL A 59 -6.39 2.69 11.88
CA VAL A 59 -5.95 3.61 12.93
C VAL A 59 -4.47 3.38 13.22
N GLU A 60 -3.72 4.45 13.45
CA GLU A 60 -2.34 4.43 13.98
C GLU A 60 -2.28 5.22 15.26
N ALA A 61 -1.55 4.72 16.26
CA ALA A 61 -1.14 5.45 17.45
C ALA A 61 0.32 5.87 17.25
N GLU A 62 0.64 7.13 17.51
CA GLU A 62 1.99 7.68 17.36
C GLU A 62 2.44 8.28 18.70
N TYR A 63 3.67 7.92 19.12
CA TYR A 63 4.29 8.41 20.35
C TYR A 63 5.54 9.22 20.03
N GLY A 64 5.60 10.45 20.53
CA GLY A 64 6.73 11.36 20.37
C GLY A 64 7.91 10.97 21.26
N LEU A 65 9.02 10.50 20.67
CA LEU A 65 10.25 10.18 21.38
C LEU A 65 11.16 11.40 21.59
N SER A 66 11.14 12.30 20.63
CA SER A 66 11.86 13.57 20.64
C SER A 66 11.18 14.55 19.69
N GLU A 67 11.63 15.79 19.67
CA GLU A 67 11.13 16.81 18.74
C GLU A 67 11.17 16.39 17.26
N LYS A 68 12.12 15.50 16.91
CA LYS A 68 12.33 15.05 15.52
C LYS A 68 11.99 13.58 15.27
N PHE A 69 11.75 12.79 16.32
CA PHE A 69 11.49 11.36 16.19
C PHE A 69 10.23 10.94 16.90
N SER A 70 9.44 10.13 16.21
CA SER A 70 8.32 9.41 16.80
C SER A 70 8.28 7.97 16.31
N VAL A 71 7.55 7.12 17.03
CA VAL A 71 7.22 5.77 16.61
C VAL A 71 5.72 5.65 16.54
N ALA A 72 5.22 5.08 15.44
CA ALA A 72 3.82 4.81 15.25
C ALA A 72 3.57 3.32 15.07
N ALA A 73 2.50 2.82 15.67
CA ALA A 73 1.99 1.48 15.45
C ALA A 73 0.49 1.54 15.13
N GLY A 74 0.02 0.67 14.25
CA GLY A 74 -1.36 0.76 13.80
C GLY A 74 -1.98 -0.56 13.42
N LEU A 75 -3.26 -0.48 13.07
CA LEU A 75 -4.04 -1.58 12.55
C LEU A 75 -4.82 -1.08 11.32
N LEU A 76 -4.50 -1.64 10.14
CA LEU A 76 -5.08 -1.22 8.88
C LEU A 76 -5.66 -2.42 8.12
N TYR A 77 -6.93 -2.33 7.77
CA TYR A 77 -7.50 -3.15 6.71
C TYR A 77 -7.03 -2.60 5.37
N SER A 78 -6.53 -3.46 4.49
CA SER A 78 -5.89 -3.07 3.23
C SER A 78 -6.29 -4.02 2.11
N MET A 79 -6.93 -3.49 1.07
CA MET A 79 -7.18 -4.22 -0.17
C MET A 79 -6.00 -4.06 -1.12
N GLN A 80 -5.49 -5.20 -1.59
CA GLN A 80 -4.30 -5.32 -2.43
C GLN A 80 -4.57 -6.30 -3.59
N GLY A 81 -3.51 -6.67 -4.33
CA GLY A 81 -3.57 -7.67 -5.39
C GLY A 81 -3.04 -7.14 -6.71
N CYS A 82 -3.48 -7.73 -7.82
CA CYS A 82 -3.11 -7.33 -9.17
C CYS A 82 -4.26 -7.52 -10.16
N ASP A 83 -4.15 -6.87 -11.30
CA ASP A 83 -5.04 -6.99 -12.45
C ASP A 83 -4.25 -7.55 -13.64
N PHE A 84 -4.77 -8.57 -14.33
CA PHE A 84 -4.16 -9.10 -15.55
C PHE A 84 -4.81 -8.52 -16.81
N GLY A 85 -5.86 -7.71 -16.66
CA GLY A 85 -6.56 -7.11 -17.79
C GLY A 85 -7.32 -8.11 -18.66
N GLU A 86 -7.49 -7.74 -19.92
CA GLU A 86 -8.17 -8.53 -20.93
C GLU A 86 -7.17 -9.45 -21.67
N TYR A 87 -7.60 -10.66 -21.97
CA TYR A 87 -6.83 -11.62 -22.77
C TYR A 87 -7.77 -12.36 -23.72
N LYS A 88 -7.44 -12.37 -25.01
CA LYS A 88 -8.23 -13.05 -26.05
C LYS A 88 -7.33 -13.82 -27.02
N VAL A 89 -7.67 -15.07 -27.23
CA VAL A 89 -7.08 -15.91 -28.29
C VAL A 89 -8.06 -15.98 -29.43
N SER A 90 -7.67 -15.47 -30.59
CA SER A 90 -8.51 -15.44 -31.80
C SER A 90 -7.81 -16.10 -32.98
N THR A 91 -8.56 -16.85 -33.77
CA THR A 91 -8.09 -17.46 -35.03
C THR A 91 -9.15 -17.21 -36.09
N GLY A 92 -8.73 -16.67 -37.25
CA GLY A 92 -9.64 -16.40 -38.38
C GLY A 92 -10.77 -15.40 -38.05
N GLY A 93 -10.54 -14.45 -37.11
CA GLY A 93 -11.56 -13.49 -36.70
C GLY A 93 -12.56 -14.01 -35.67
N THR A 94 -12.44 -15.27 -35.22
CA THR A 94 -13.27 -15.86 -34.17
C THR A 94 -12.48 -15.97 -32.87
N THR A 95 -13.01 -15.46 -31.77
CA THR A 95 -12.41 -15.60 -30.45
C THR A 95 -12.69 -17.01 -29.90
N LEU A 96 -11.63 -17.78 -29.67
CA LEU A 96 -11.68 -19.17 -29.25
C LEU A 96 -11.64 -19.34 -27.71
N ALA A 97 -10.89 -18.47 -27.03
CA ALA A 97 -10.70 -18.50 -25.57
C ALA A 97 -10.23 -17.15 -25.04
N GLY A 98 -10.41 -16.91 -23.75
CA GLY A 98 -9.90 -15.73 -23.06
C GLY A 98 -10.80 -15.27 -21.93
N TRP A 99 -10.51 -14.07 -21.40
CA TRP A 99 -11.31 -13.36 -20.40
C TRP A 99 -11.32 -11.87 -20.69
N ASP A 100 -12.41 -11.21 -20.34
CA ASP A 100 -12.55 -9.75 -20.40
C ASP A 100 -11.97 -9.11 -19.13
N LYS A 101 -11.92 -9.84 -18.01
CA LYS A 101 -11.35 -9.38 -16.75
C LYS A 101 -10.78 -10.54 -15.94
N ASN A 102 -9.58 -10.34 -15.39
CA ASN A 102 -8.97 -11.29 -14.47
C ASN A 102 -8.23 -10.52 -13.37
N GLN A 103 -8.80 -10.50 -12.17
CA GLN A 103 -8.27 -9.77 -11.03
C GLN A 103 -8.02 -10.70 -9.85
N ARG A 104 -6.88 -10.49 -9.19
CA ARG A 104 -6.58 -11.08 -7.89
C ARG A 104 -6.86 -10.05 -6.80
N ASN A 105 -7.79 -10.36 -5.91
CA ASN A 105 -8.20 -9.54 -4.78
C ASN A 105 -7.66 -10.16 -3.50
N LEU A 106 -6.78 -9.45 -2.80
CA LEU A 106 -6.22 -9.85 -1.52
C LEU A 106 -6.63 -8.82 -0.48
N ALA A 107 -7.21 -9.27 0.62
CA ALA A 107 -7.53 -8.41 1.76
C ALA A 107 -6.65 -8.79 2.94
N TYR A 108 -5.94 -7.82 3.49
CA TYR A 108 -5.04 -7.99 4.63
C TYR A 108 -5.45 -7.14 5.82
N LEU A 109 -5.18 -7.66 7.00
CA LEU A 109 -5.06 -6.88 8.23
C LEU A 109 -3.58 -6.62 8.46
N ASN A 110 -3.15 -5.38 8.25
CA ASN A 110 -1.76 -4.96 8.40
C ASN A 110 -1.52 -4.28 9.75
N ILE A 111 -0.36 -4.54 10.34
CA ILE A 111 0.10 -3.94 11.58
C ILE A 111 1.39 -3.16 11.29
N PRO A 112 1.31 -1.95 10.73
CA PRO A 112 2.50 -1.13 10.52
C PRO A 112 3.11 -0.72 11.86
N ILE A 113 4.44 -0.84 11.95
CA ILE A 113 5.27 -0.31 13.04
C ILE A 113 6.34 0.52 12.35
N VAL A 114 6.23 1.84 12.45
CA VAL A 114 7.08 2.78 11.69
C VAL A 114 7.72 3.81 12.60
N ALA A 115 8.98 4.11 12.33
CA ALA A 115 9.67 5.28 12.87
C ALA A 115 9.48 6.45 11.90
N ASN A 116 9.18 7.62 12.45
CA ASN A 116 9.03 8.86 11.72
C ASN A 116 10.19 9.79 12.08
N PHE A 117 10.84 10.35 11.09
CA PHE A 117 11.85 11.38 11.25
C PHE A 117 11.35 12.69 10.64
N TYR A 118 11.08 13.67 11.48
CA TYR A 118 10.63 15.02 11.10
C TYR A 118 11.83 15.89 10.72
N PHE A 119 12.05 16.07 9.43
CA PHE A 119 13.18 16.84 8.90
C PHE A 119 12.84 18.31 8.64
N ALA A 120 11.55 18.64 8.52
CA ALA A 120 11.03 20.01 8.39
C ALA A 120 9.62 20.08 8.99
N LYS A 121 9.11 21.31 9.16
CA LYS A 121 7.76 21.53 9.71
C LYS A 121 6.70 20.81 8.88
N GLY A 122 5.97 19.89 9.51
CA GLY A 122 4.95 19.06 8.90
C GLY A 122 5.49 17.87 8.09
N TRP A 123 6.76 17.84 7.73
CA TRP A 123 7.32 16.81 6.88
C TRP A 123 8.07 15.75 7.66
N ALA A 124 7.71 14.51 7.44
CA ALA A 124 8.43 13.38 8.01
C ALA A 124 8.71 12.32 6.95
N ILE A 125 9.89 11.71 7.01
CA ILE A 125 10.18 10.43 6.36
C ILE A 125 9.85 9.29 7.31
N LYS A 126 9.39 8.20 6.74
CA LYS A 126 8.89 7.04 7.48
C LYS A 126 9.53 5.78 6.99
N ALA A 127 9.96 4.93 7.93
CA ALA A 127 10.48 3.60 7.63
C ALA A 127 10.12 2.65 8.76
N GLY A 128 9.93 1.36 8.45
CA GLY A 128 9.60 0.39 9.47
C GLY A 128 9.36 -1.01 8.94
N VAL A 129 8.57 -1.76 9.69
CA VAL A 129 8.12 -3.10 9.35
C VAL A 129 6.60 -3.17 9.43
N GLN A 130 6.00 -4.00 8.58
CA GLN A 130 4.56 -4.15 8.53
C GLN A 130 4.21 -5.64 8.39
N PRO A 131 4.03 -6.36 9.49
CA PRO A 131 3.35 -7.64 9.47
C PRO A 131 1.93 -7.49 8.93
N GLY A 132 1.49 -8.47 8.12
CA GLY A 132 0.16 -8.52 7.54
C GLY A 132 -0.43 -9.92 7.65
N PHE A 133 -1.73 -10.01 7.88
CA PHE A 133 -2.48 -11.26 7.95
C PHE A 133 -3.54 -11.29 6.86
N LEU A 134 -3.47 -12.30 5.99
CA LEU A 134 -4.40 -12.48 4.89
C LEU A 134 -5.78 -12.88 5.41
N LEU A 135 -6.75 -12.02 5.19
CA LEU A 135 -8.15 -12.26 5.55
C LEU A 135 -8.91 -12.97 4.43
N SER A 136 -8.68 -12.57 3.18
CA SER A 136 -9.38 -13.11 2.00
C SER A 136 -8.48 -13.06 0.76
N ALA A 137 -8.59 -14.06 -0.10
CA ALA A 137 -7.95 -14.10 -1.41
C ALA A 137 -8.95 -14.63 -2.45
N LYS A 138 -9.40 -13.76 -3.35
CA LYS A 138 -10.37 -14.08 -4.39
C LYS A 138 -9.86 -13.71 -5.77
N ALA A 139 -10.00 -14.61 -6.73
CA ALA A 139 -9.82 -14.31 -8.14
C ALA A 139 -11.20 -13.99 -8.73
N LYS A 140 -11.29 -12.83 -9.39
CA LYS A 140 -12.46 -12.42 -10.14
C LYS A 140 -12.17 -12.58 -11.62
N VAL A 141 -12.88 -13.49 -12.27
CA VAL A 141 -12.69 -13.79 -13.69
C VAL A 141 -14.01 -13.62 -14.41
N ASP A 142 -14.02 -12.74 -15.40
CA ASP A 142 -15.14 -12.53 -16.31
C ASP A 142 -14.77 -13.19 -17.65
N GLY A 143 -15.48 -14.26 -18.02
CA GLY A 143 -15.32 -14.92 -19.31
C GLY A 143 -15.76 -14.00 -20.45
N ILE A 144 -15.32 -14.30 -21.68
CA ILE A 144 -15.70 -13.50 -22.88
C ILE A 144 -17.21 -13.55 -23.06
N GLY A 145 -17.86 -12.38 -23.03
CA GLY A 145 -19.32 -12.26 -23.15
C GLY A 145 -20.12 -12.79 -21.97
N ALA A 146 -19.47 -13.06 -20.84
CA ALA A 146 -20.17 -13.49 -19.62
C ALA A 146 -20.90 -12.31 -18.99
N THR A 147 -22.17 -12.55 -18.62
CA THR A 147 -23.00 -11.58 -17.88
C THR A 147 -22.70 -11.56 -16.38
N GLU A 148 -22.01 -12.57 -15.88
CA GLU A 148 -21.67 -12.71 -14.46
C GLU A 148 -20.18 -13.00 -14.26
N SER A 149 -19.61 -12.38 -13.22
CA SER A 149 -18.24 -12.65 -12.77
C SER A 149 -18.19 -13.94 -11.95
N SER A 150 -17.19 -14.77 -12.19
CA SER A 150 -16.90 -15.92 -11.32
C SER A 150 -15.91 -15.50 -10.25
N ASP A 151 -16.32 -15.58 -8.97
CA ASP A 151 -15.46 -15.39 -7.81
C ASP A 151 -14.89 -16.74 -7.35
N ILE A 152 -13.59 -16.94 -7.51
CA ILE A 152 -12.89 -18.17 -7.10
C ILE A 152 -12.09 -17.85 -5.84
N ASP A 153 -12.38 -18.53 -4.73
CA ASP A 153 -11.56 -18.44 -3.51
C ASP A 153 -10.27 -19.26 -3.70
N PHE A 154 -9.12 -18.64 -3.46
CA PHE A 154 -7.80 -19.28 -3.51
C PHE A 154 -6.97 -19.02 -2.26
N LYS A 155 -7.62 -18.64 -1.14
CA LYS A 155 -6.94 -18.31 0.12
C LYS A 155 -6.06 -19.46 0.61
N ASP A 156 -6.50 -20.69 0.44
CA ASP A 156 -5.76 -21.89 0.87
C ASP A 156 -4.44 -22.08 0.13
N ALA A 157 -4.30 -21.54 -1.09
CA ALA A 157 -3.06 -21.53 -1.85
C ALA A 157 -2.11 -20.37 -1.45
N CYS A 158 -2.59 -19.43 -0.62
CA CYS A 158 -1.81 -18.30 -0.14
C CYS A 158 -1.29 -18.51 1.27
N LYS A 159 -0.15 -17.86 1.58
CA LYS A 159 0.34 -17.75 2.95
C LYS A 159 -0.52 -16.76 3.72
N THR A 160 -0.86 -17.13 4.95
CA THR A 160 -1.64 -16.26 5.83
C THR A 160 -0.84 -15.07 6.33
N PHE A 161 0.48 -15.24 6.51
CA PHE A 161 1.38 -14.20 7.00
C PHE A 161 2.15 -13.57 5.85
N ASP A 162 2.15 -12.24 5.81
CA ASP A 162 2.95 -11.40 4.93
C ASP A 162 3.81 -10.43 5.75
N LEU A 163 4.98 -10.09 5.26
CA LEU A 163 5.85 -9.08 5.85
C LEU A 163 6.25 -8.10 4.78
N SER A 164 6.07 -6.82 5.05
CA SER A 164 6.52 -5.74 4.17
C SER A 164 7.34 -4.70 4.93
N ILE A 165 8.14 -3.93 4.18
CA ILE A 165 8.91 -2.79 4.63
C ILE A 165 8.24 -1.54 4.09
N PRO A 166 7.51 -0.78 4.92
CA PRO A 166 6.97 0.52 4.56
C PRO A 166 8.08 1.56 4.51
N LEU A 167 8.16 2.27 3.39
CA LEU A 167 9.02 3.43 3.19
C LEU A 167 8.14 4.57 2.70
N GLY A 168 8.21 5.75 3.31
CA GLY A 168 7.28 6.79 2.95
C GLY A 168 7.68 8.19 3.38
N ILE A 169 6.82 9.11 2.98
CA ILE A 169 6.87 10.52 3.37
C ILE A 169 5.48 10.95 3.80
N SER A 170 5.40 11.79 4.80
CA SER A 170 4.13 12.39 5.22
C SER A 170 4.26 13.88 5.38
N TYR A 171 3.12 14.54 5.17
CA TYR A 171 2.96 15.96 5.45
C TYR A 171 1.78 16.16 6.39
N GLU A 172 2.05 16.85 7.49
CA GLU A 172 1.06 17.22 8.48
C GLU A 172 0.73 18.70 8.37
N TYR A 173 -0.54 18.99 8.18
CA TYR A 173 -1.09 20.33 8.21
C TYR A 173 -2.11 20.41 9.34
N GLU A 174 -1.81 21.18 10.38
CA GLU A 174 -2.59 21.22 11.64
C GLU A 174 -2.71 19.81 12.24
N LYS A 175 -3.88 19.21 12.17
CA LYS A 175 -4.17 17.85 12.66
C LYS A 175 -4.41 16.85 11.54
N THR A 176 -4.32 17.31 10.28
CA THR A 176 -4.53 16.44 9.10
C THR A 176 -3.19 15.95 8.60
N VAL A 177 -3.05 14.66 8.41
CA VAL A 177 -1.82 14.01 7.92
C VAL A 177 -2.09 13.38 6.58
N PHE A 178 -1.33 13.78 5.59
CA PHE A 178 -1.22 13.16 4.27
C PHE A 178 0.00 12.25 4.28
N ASP A 179 -0.17 10.99 3.95
CA ASP A 179 0.87 9.98 4.07
C ASP A 179 0.96 9.19 2.74
N LEU A 180 2.13 9.18 2.15
CA LEU A 180 2.45 8.40 0.95
C LEU A 180 3.51 7.38 1.31
N ARG A 181 3.18 6.08 1.17
CA ARG A 181 4.07 4.95 1.48
C ARG A 181 4.20 4.01 0.29
N TYR A 182 5.36 3.43 0.15
CA TYR A 182 5.59 2.22 -0.62
C TYR A 182 5.83 1.07 0.35
N ASN A 183 4.92 0.09 0.36
CA ASN A 183 5.04 -1.12 1.16
C ASN A 183 5.70 -2.19 0.30
N LEU A 184 7.00 -2.43 0.52
CA LEU A 184 7.80 -3.42 -0.19
C LEU A 184 7.61 -4.79 0.46
N GLY A 185 6.90 -5.70 -0.19
CA GLY A 185 6.72 -7.08 0.27
C GLY A 185 8.05 -7.84 0.29
N VAL A 186 8.34 -8.46 1.42
CA VAL A 186 9.55 -9.29 1.63
C VAL A 186 9.22 -10.76 1.48
N THR A 187 8.07 -11.18 1.99
CA THR A 187 7.60 -12.56 1.96
C THR A 187 6.91 -12.92 0.66
N LYS A 188 6.89 -14.21 0.32
CA LYS A 188 6.14 -14.74 -0.80
C LYS A 188 4.66 -14.90 -0.41
N VAL A 189 3.75 -14.50 -1.28
CA VAL A 189 2.29 -14.64 -1.11
C VAL A 189 1.86 -16.10 -1.28
N ASN A 190 2.44 -16.82 -2.23
CA ASN A 190 2.05 -18.21 -2.54
C ASN A 190 2.73 -19.21 -1.60
N LYS A 191 2.00 -20.29 -1.25
CA LYS A 191 2.53 -21.43 -0.48
C LYS A 191 3.46 -22.27 -1.32
N ASP A 192 3.03 -22.63 -2.52
CA ASP A 192 3.72 -23.55 -3.43
C ASP A 192 3.97 -22.90 -4.79
N GLY A 193 5.02 -23.39 -5.49
CA GLY A 193 5.37 -23.01 -6.86
C GLY A 193 6.64 -22.15 -6.98
N ASP A 194 7.24 -22.19 -8.19
CA ASP A 194 8.44 -21.43 -8.56
C ASP A 194 8.19 -19.91 -8.62
N ASN A 195 6.92 -19.47 -8.65
CA ASN A 195 6.55 -18.07 -8.72
C ASN A 195 6.67 -17.39 -7.35
N SER A 196 7.72 -16.61 -7.16
CA SER A 196 8.00 -15.83 -5.95
C SER A 196 7.18 -14.55 -5.85
N SER A 197 5.86 -14.60 -6.03
CA SER A 197 5.02 -13.40 -5.98
C SER A 197 5.10 -12.71 -4.62
N LYS A 198 5.45 -11.43 -4.62
CA LYS A 198 5.49 -10.58 -3.43
C LYS A 198 4.56 -9.38 -3.62
N ASN A 199 3.99 -8.89 -2.54
CA ASN A 199 3.18 -7.68 -2.57
C ASN A 199 4.05 -6.44 -2.80
N GLY A 200 3.62 -5.54 -3.68
CA GLY A 200 4.15 -4.20 -3.84
C GLY A 200 2.98 -3.22 -3.81
N VAL A 201 2.94 -2.31 -2.85
CA VAL A 201 1.79 -1.42 -2.66
C VAL A 201 2.23 0.02 -2.49
N ILE A 202 1.84 0.89 -3.43
CA ILE A 202 1.87 2.33 -3.22
C ILE A 202 0.58 2.68 -2.49
N GLN A 203 0.69 3.24 -1.29
CA GLN A 203 -0.43 3.59 -0.43
C GLN A 203 -0.44 5.09 -0.17
N PHE A 204 -1.56 5.74 -0.47
CA PHE A 204 -1.82 7.12 -0.09
C PHE A 204 -2.95 7.15 0.93
N THR A 205 -2.72 7.74 2.10
CA THR A 205 -3.74 7.88 3.15
C THR A 205 -3.85 9.31 3.64
N VAL A 206 -5.05 9.65 4.06
CA VAL A 206 -5.35 10.87 4.82
C VAL A 206 -5.84 10.45 6.19
N GLY A 207 -5.28 11.06 7.22
CA GLY A 207 -5.65 10.80 8.61
C GLY A 207 -5.83 12.10 9.38
N TYR A 208 -6.42 11.98 10.56
CA TYR A 208 -6.60 13.09 11.49
C TYR A 208 -6.04 12.72 12.87
N LYS A 209 -5.16 13.56 13.42
CA LYS A 209 -4.50 13.34 14.71
C LYS A 209 -5.35 13.87 15.87
N PHE A 210 -5.60 13.00 16.82
CA PHE A 210 -6.16 13.32 18.12
C PHE A 210 -5.08 13.17 19.18
N ALA A 211 -4.78 14.21 19.94
CA ALA A 211 -3.94 14.09 21.14
C ALA A 211 -4.72 13.35 22.23
N LEU A 212 -4.08 12.43 22.92
CA LEU A 212 -4.62 11.64 24.02
C LEU A 212 -4.06 12.11 25.37
#